data_e4df13963032fb1a8f9fda1be720e055
#
_entry.id   e4df13963032fb1a8f9fda1be720e055
#
_cell.length_a   1.000
_cell.length_b   1.000
_cell.length_c   1.000
_cell.angle_alpha   90.00
_cell.angle_beta   90.00
_cell.angle_gamma   90.00
#
_symmetry.space_group_name_H-M   'P 1'
#
loop_
_entity.id
_entity.type
_entity.pdbx_description
1 polymer ?
#
loop_
_entity_poly.entity_id
_entity_poly.type
_entity_poly.pdbx_seq_one_letter_code
_entity_poly.pdbx_strand_id
1 'polypeptide(L)'
;MSKFSHLSSLVFNKPLMVTQDYAETIAVVLSDRLNLDVEGLQIKSDAKDQRVATTNKGVAVIPIVGSMSHRSTGIEAMSGMTSYTTLQKQFEAAFNDPKVGSILMDIDSPGGSVAGAFDFRDYLMSKKGTKPVYALARDAMCSAAYLIGSTADKVYATQTARVGSIGVVAMHTDASGKMEKEGLKPTFISAGKFKTAGNPYEKLEGEKLKYLQDSVDESYDMFINAVADARGIDKKAIRDTEARVYGGKKAVEIGLADGIRTYESVIAEMSAPNFTTQGIRMENELNIEEAKIADLTVANTKLQSDNEALRKQVLDAGFKITSEGLIAKEAPEMIYVGGEQIDASTLPKSVVDALKEKADTELTSLATSEYPNLKASVAKKLYATFGEDEEMKEAIAAFNTKMGSFLEEKGDTDPGVEQKTAQEKYDAAVKANMEATGADKITAYANVANTEEGKKLIQAIYKEKE
;
A
#
# COMPACT_ATOMS: atom_id res chain seq x y z
N MET A 1 32.68 36.41 1.10
CA MET A 1 31.85 35.23 1.33
C MET A 1 30.62 35.35 0.41
N SER A 2 30.39 34.37 -0.47
CA SER A 2 29.29 34.40 -1.42
C SER A 2 27.93 34.52 -0.69
N LYS A 3 27.06 35.42 -1.15
CA LYS A 3 25.68 35.59 -0.65
C LYS A 3 24.85 34.29 -0.69
N PHE A 4 25.35 33.25 -1.34
CA PHE A 4 24.68 31.94 -1.53
C PHE A 4 25.27 30.80 -0.71
N SER A 5 26.25 31.07 0.18
CA SER A 5 26.85 30.03 1.05
C SER A 5 25.82 29.31 1.91
N HIS A 6 24.72 29.99 2.27
CA HIS A 6 23.62 29.40 3.01
C HIS A 6 22.81 28.42 2.14
N LEU A 7 22.50 28.74 0.88
CA LEU A 7 21.77 27.84 -0.03
C LEU A 7 22.59 26.58 -0.32
N SER A 8 23.90 26.70 -0.53
CA SER A 8 24.75 25.52 -0.73
C SER A 8 24.77 24.62 0.50
N SER A 9 24.72 25.18 1.72
CA SER A 9 24.64 24.38 2.96
C SER A 9 23.33 23.65 3.16
N LEU A 10 22.27 23.99 2.44
CA LEU A 10 20.99 23.29 2.48
C LEU A 10 20.95 22.08 1.53
N VAL A 11 21.83 22.04 0.55
CA VAL A 11 21.79 21.04 -0.54
C VAL A 11 22.92 20.01 -0.41
N PHE A 12 24.17 20.48 -0.25
CA PHE A 12 25.31 19.57 -0.25
C PHE A 12 25.42 18.77 1.05
N ASN A 13 25.70 17.47 0.89
CA ASN A 13 25.92 16.51 1.98
C ASN A 13 24.76 16.39 3.00
N LYS A 14 23.55 16.67 2.56
CA LYS A 14 22.33 16.46 3.33
C LYS A 14 21.35 15.58 2.55
N PRO A 15 20.62 14.70 3.19
CA PRO A 15 19.54 13.96 2.54
C PRO A 15 18.46 14.90 2.00
N LEU A 16 18.11 14.71 0.75
CA LEU A 16 17.07 15.44 0.04
C LEU A 16 16.04 14.46 -0.51
N MET A 17 14.79 14.83 -0.44
CA MET A 17 13.68 14.18 -1.11
C MET A 17 13.20 15.07 -2.26
N VAL A 18 13.98 15.09 -3.35
CA VAL A 18 13.71 15.83 -4.59
C VAL A 18 13.88 14.91 -5.79
N THR A 19 13.31 15.30 -6.96
CA THR A 19 13.57 14.57 -8.21
C THR A 19 15.04 14.77 -8.66
N GLN A 20 15.58 13.79 -9.40
CA GLN A 20 16.96 13.84 -9.89
C GLN A 20 17.20 15.08 -10.75
N ASP A 21 16.33 15.38 -11.71
CA ASP A 21 16.43 16.55 -12.61
C ASP A 21 16.51 17.85 -11.81
N TYR A 22 15.78 17.93 -10.69
CA TYR A 22 15.80 19.10 -9.83
C TYR A 22 17.07 19.19 -9.00
N ALA A 23 17.58 18.06 -8.50
CA ALA A 23 18.86 18.00 -7.80
C ALA A 23 20.00 18.42 -8.72
N GLU A 24 20.01 17.96 -9.98
CA GLU A 24 20.98 18.36 -11.00
C GLU A 24 20.87 19.85 -11.34
N THR A 25 19.65 20.36 -11.51
CA THR A 25 19.42 21.79 -11.75
C THR A 25 19.96 22.65 -10.61
N ILE A 26 19.70 22.24 -9.35
CA ILE A 26 20.25 22.93 -8.17
C ILE A 26 21.77 22.90 -8.20
N ALA A 27 22.37 21.73 -8.51
CA ALA A 27 23.82 21.57 -8.57
C ALA A 27 24.45 22.50 -9.61
N VAL A 28 23.90 22.54 -10.82
CA VAL A 28 24.37 23.42 -11.91
C VAL A 28 24.23 24.89 -11.52
N VAL A 29 23.05 25.31 -11.07
CA VAL A 29 22.80 26.71 -10.70
C VAL A 29 23.70 27.16 -9.53
N LEU A 30 23.94 26.30 -8.53
CA LEU A 30 24.82 26.63 -7.44
C LEU A 30 26.30 26.63 -7.87
N SER A 31 26.70 25.69 -8.73
CA SER A 31 28.07 25.62 -9.25
C SER A 31 28.42 26.84 -10.10
N ASP A 32 27.52 27.25 -11.00
CA ASP A 32 27.70 28.45 -11.82
C ASP A 32 27.73 29.72 -10.98
N ARG A 33 26.86 29.82 -9.98
CA ARG A 33 26.76 31.03 -9.12
C ARG A 33 27.84 31.13 -8.07
N LEU A 34 28.53 30.07 -7.71
CA LEU A 34 29.74 30.13 -6.88
C LEU A 34 30.90 30.78 -7.62
N ASN A 35 30.84 30.87 -8.95
CA ASN A 35 31.86 31.48 -9.81
C ASN A 35 31.46 32.82 -10.46
N LEU A 36 30.24 33.30 -10.30
CA LEU A 36 29.73 34.50 -10.96
C LEU A 36 29.50 35.65 -9.97
N ASP A 37 30.01 36.83 -10.35
CA ASP A 37 29.68 38.12 -9.76
C ASP A 37 28.20 38.46 -10.07
N VAL A 38 27.35 38.43 -9.06
CA VAL A 38 25.90 38.52 -9.24
C VAL A 38 25.39 39.93 -8.98
N GLU A 39 25.92 40.92 -9.71
CA GLU A 39 25.42 42.29 -9.71
C GLU A 39 24.32 42.52 -10.77
N GLY A 40 23.34 41.73 -10.88
CA GLY A 40 22.30 42.03 -11.89
C GLY A 40 21.05 41.14 -11.97
N LEU A 41 20.97 40.06 -11.24
CA LEU A 41 19.79 39.23 -11.29
C LEU A 41 18.72 39.69 -10.27
N GLN A 42 17.87 40.60 -10.70
CA GLN A 42 16.56 40.77 -10.05
C GLN A 42 15.67 39.59 -10.47
N ILE A 43 15.69 38.51 -9.71
CA ILE A 43 14.64 37.49 -9.81
C ILE A 43 13.39 38.15 -9.21
N LYS A 44 12.53 38.66 -10.09
CA LYS A 44 11.15 38.99 -9.70
C LYS A 44 10.46 37.66 -9.43
N SER A 45 10.46 37.23 -8.16
CA SER A 45 9.55 36.18 -7.77
C SER A 45 8.15 36.78 -7.76
N ASP A 46 7.25 36.22 -8.53
CA ASP A 46 5.80 36.41 -8.33
C ASP A 46 5.36 35.70 -7.04
N ALA A 47 6.05 36.00 -5.96
CA ALA A 47 5.80 35.45 -4.61
C ALA A 47 4.42 35.88 -4.06
N LYS A 48 3.52 36.37 -4.92
CA LYS A 48 2.22 36.90 -4.50
C LYS A 48 1.14 35.84 -4.26
N ASP A 49 1.31 34.59 -4.69
CA ASP A 49 0.19 33.64 -4.72
C ASP A 49 0.32 32.35 -3.88
N GLN A 50 1.17 32.33 -2.87
CA GLN A 50 1.13 31.24 -1.86
C GLN A 50 0.12 31.50 -0.74
N ARG A 51 -0.96 32.23 -1.00
CA ARG A 51 -2.00 32.47 -0.01
C ARG A 51 -3.03 31.35 -0.06
N VAL A 52 -3.44 30.88 1.11
CA VAL A 52 -4.63 30.03 1.23
C VAL A 52 -5.81 30.76 0.63
N ALA A 53 -6.38 30.21 -0.43
CA ALA A 53 -7.61 30.68 -1.01
C ALA A 53 -8.76 29.84 -0.46
N THR A 54 -9.75 30.50 0.12
CA THR A 54 -10.98 29.80 0.55
C THR A 54 -12.07 30.07 -0.50
N THR A 55 -12.63 29.00 -1.07
CA THR A 55 -13.74 29.14 -1.99
C THR A 55 -15.00 29.59 -1.24
N ASN A 56 -15.95 30.18 -1.96
CA ASN A 56 -17.26 30.57 -1.40
C ASN A 56 -18.10 29.37 -0.91
N LYS A 57 -17.66 28.13 -1.20
CA LYS A 57 -18.27 26.88 -0.75
C LYS A 57 -17.50 26.20 0.41
N GLY A 58 -16.58 26.90 1.04
CA GLY A 58 -15.89 26.42 2.23
C GLY A 58 -14.74 25.45 1.99
N VAL A 59 -14.20 25.35 0.77
CA VAL A 59 -12.97 24.58 0.49
C VAL A 59 -11.77 25.50 0.68
N ALA A 60 -10.87 25.20 1.60
CA ALA A 60 -9.57 25.87 1.70
C ALA A 60 -8.60 25.23 0.72
N VAL A 61 -8.06 26.01 -0.21
CA VAL A 61 -7.02 25.55 -1.14
C VAL A 61 -5.67 26.01 -0.63
N ILE A 62 -4.80 25.06 -0.33
CA ILE A 62 -3.44 25.32 0.16
C ILE A 62 -2.46 24.93 -0.96
N PRO A 63 -1.83 25.92 -1.61
CA PRO A 63 -0.86 25.65 -2.66
C PRO A 63 0.46 25.16 -2.06
N ILE A 64 0.99 24.06 -2.61
CA ILE A 64 2.29 23.47 -2.30
C ILE A 64 3.10 23.50 -3.58
N VAL A 65 3.82 24.60 -3.80
CA VAL A 65 4.49 24.88 -5.08
C VAL A 65 5.99 24.99 -4.89
N GLY A 66 6.74 24.44 -5.85
CA GLY A 66 8.22 24.50 -5.87
C GLY A 66 8.87 23.60 -4.82
N SER A 67 10.17 23.79 -4.62
CA SER A 67 10.93 23.00 -3.65
C SER A 67 10.58 23.36 -2.20
N MET A 68 10.60 22.35 -1.33
CA MET A 68 10.26 22.53 0.09
C MET A 68 11.48 22.52 0.99
N SER A 69 11.46 23.37 2.02
CA SER A 69 12.48 23.44 3.06
C SER A 69 11.85 23.46 4.45
N HIS A 70 12.66 23.17 5.49
CA HIS A 70 12.15 23.18 6.86
C HIS A 70 11.62 24.57 7.26
N ARG A 71 12.43 25.60 7.05
CA ARG A 71 12.10 27.00 7.37
C ARG A 71 12.54 27.87 6.21
N SER A 72 11.72 28.81 5.79
CA SER A 72 12.13 29.83 4.83
C SER A 72 12.60 31.08 5.58
N THR A 73 13.81 31.50 5.28
CA THR A 73 14.32 32.83 5.60
C THR A 73 14.20 33.71 4.34
N GLY A 74 14.13 35.03 4.47
CA GLY A 74 13.71 35.97 3.42
C GLY A 74 14.21 35.70 1.97
N ILE A 75 15.43 35.16 1.79
CA ILE A 75 15.99 34.83 0.45
C ILE A 75 15.36 33.56 -0.14
N GLU A 76 15.04 32.56 0.69
CA GLU A 76 14.41 31.31 0.24
C GLU A 76 12.95 31.56 -0.19
N ALA A 77 12.23 32.41 0.54
CA ALA A 77 10.89 32.85 0.17
C ALA A 77 10.89 33.62 -1.17
N MET A 78 11.95 34.38 -1.44
CA MET A 78 12.14 35.09 -2.73
C MET A 78 12.51 34.15 -3.88
N SER A 79 12.99 32.95 -3.63
CA SER A 79 13.32 31.96 -4.65
C SER A 79 12.18 30.99 -4.98
N GLY A 80 10.96 31.27 -4.51
CA GLY A 80 9.79 30.42 -4.79
C GLY A 80 9.76 29.11 -3.99
N MET A 81 10.56 28.99 -2.92
CA MET A 81 10.55 27.82 -2.04
C MET A 81 9.39 27.87 -1.05
N THR A 82 8.77 26.74 -0.85
CA THR A 82 7.71 26.57 0.18
C THR A 82 8.32 26.03 1.46
N SER A 83 7.91 26.53 2.62
CA SER A 83 8.42 26.04 3.91
C SER A 83 7.41 25.19 4.65
N TYR A 84 7.86 24.05 5.21
CA TYR A 84 7.00 23.18 6.03
C TYR A 84 6.38 23.93 7.22
N THR A 85 7.15 24.84 7.86
CA THR A 85 6.61 25.64 8.97
C THR A 85 5.54 26.64 8.51
N THR A 86 5.63 27.16 7.29
CA THR A 86 4.59 28.04 6.73
C THR A 86 3.36 27.24 6.35
N LEU A 87 3.55 26.08 5.71
CA LEU A 87 2.44 25.16 5.40
C LEU A 87 1.71 24.75 6.68
N GLN A 88 2.43 24.36 7.72
CA GLN A 88 1.83 23.97 8.99
C GLN A 88 0.91 25.06 9.56
N LYS A 89 1.33 26.33 9.53
CA LYS A 89 0.50 27.44 9.97
C LYS A 89 -0.75 27.63 9.08
N GLN A 90 -0.62 27.44 7.76
CA GLN A 90 -1.74 27.53 6.84
C GLN A 90 -2.76 26.42 7.10
N PHE A 91 -2.28 25.19 7.29
CA PHE A 91 -3.14 24.06 7.66
C PHE A 91 -3.80 24.25 9.02
N GLU A 92 -3.05 24.71 10.02
CA GLU A 92 -3.60 25.00 11.34
C GLU A 92 -4.70 26.04 11.28
N ALA A 93 -4.51 27.12 10.52
CA ALA A 93 -5.53 28.13 10.31
C ALA A 93 -6.78 27.54 9.61
N ALA A 94 -6.59 26.71 8.56
CA ALA A 94 -7.68 26.08 7.84
C ALA A 94 -8.44 25.05 8.71
N PHE A 95 -7.75 24.26 9.52
CA PHE A 95 -8.39 23.32 10.45
C PHE A 95 -9.21 24.03 11.53
N ASN A 96 -8.76 25.20 11.99
CA ASN A 96 -9.43 25.95 13.06
C ASN A 96 -10.52 26.91 12.55
N ASP A 97 -10.58 27.21 11.25
CA ASP A 97 -11.61 28.11 10.72
C ASP A 97 -12.96 27.37 10.55
N PRO A 98 -14.04 27.76 11.27
CA PRO A 98 -15.34 27.12 11.15
C PRO A 98 -16.01 27.29 9.77
N LYS A 99 -15.54 28.22 8.94
CA LYS A 99 -16.03 28.43 7.57
C LYS A 99 -15.40 27.45 6.57
N VAL A 100 -14.33 26.78 6.96
CA VAL A 100 -13.64 25.76 6.15
C VAL A 100 -14.22 24.40 6.47
N GLY A 101 -14.90 23.78 5.51
CA GLY A 101 -15.45 22.44 5.62
C GLY A 101 -14.47 21.36 5.16
N SER A 102 -13.56 21.69 4.25
CA SER A 102 -12.58 20.76 3.67
C SER A 102 -11.33 21.49 3.19
N ILE A 103 -10.23 20.75 2.98
CA ILE A 103 -8.93 21.29 2.59
C ILE A 103 -8.43 20.58 1.33
N LEU A 104 -8.05 21.33 0.30
CA LEU A 104 -7.37 20.82 -0.88
C LEU A 104 -5.89 21.21 -0.84
N MET A 105 -5.00 20.24 -0.87
CA MET A 105 -3.60 20.41 -1.20
C MET A 105 -3.47 20.52 -2.72
N ASP A 106 -3.18 21.72 -3.23
CA ASP A 106 -2.92 21.95 -4.66
C ASP A 106 -1.41 21.87 -4.90
N ILE A 107 -0.94 20.70 -5.41
CA ILE A 107 0.48 20.35 -5.36
C ILE A 107 1.12 20.42 -6.75
N ASP A 108 2.19 21.22 -6.82
CA ASP A 108 3.13 21.29 -7.94
C ASP A 108 4.54 21.42 -7.39
N SER A 109 5.13 20.29 -6.97
CA SER A 109 6.40 20.30 -6.25
C SER A 109 7.26 19.08 -6.59
N PRO A 110 8.56 19.27 -6.86
CA PRO A 110 9.54 18.19 -7.07
C PRO A 110 9.96 17.52 -5.74
N GLY A 111 9.52 18.03 -4.61
CA GLY A 111 9.93 17.61 -3.28
C GLY A 111 10.75 18.65 -2.54
N GLY A 112 11.67 18.23 -1.66
CA GLY A 112 12.46 19.16 -0.86
C GLY A 112 13.37 18.50 0.17
N SER A 113 13.68 19.24 1.22
CA SER A 113 14.53 18.78 2.32
C SER A 113 13.85 17.68 3.14
N VAL A 114 14.62 16.67 3.55
CA VAL A 114 14.17 15.67 4.55
C VAL A 114 13.88 16.34 5.90
N ALA A 115 14.73 17.31 6.28
CA ALA A 115 14.58 18.00 7.55
C ALA A 115 13.23 18.73 7.65
N GLY A 116 12.43 18.38 8.64
CA GLY A 116 11.10 18.93 8.90
C GLY A 116 9.95 18.30 8.09
N ALA A 117 10.24 17.46 7.10
CA ALA A 117 9.21 16.84 6.27
C ALA A 117 8.37 15.83 7.06
N PHE A 118 9.03 14.99 7.87
CA PHE A 118 8.35 14.00 8.70
C PHE A 118 7.57 14.64 9.84
N ASP A 119 8.11 15.67 10.48
CA ASP A 119 7.39 16.41 11.52
C ASP A 119 6.09 17.01 10.96
N PHE A 120 6.15 17.58 9.76
CA PHE A 120 4.97 18.12 9.09
C PHE A 120 3.99 17.03 8.64
N ARG A 121 4.49 15.91 8.10
CA ARG A 121 3.68 14.71 7.80
C ARG A 121 2.94 14.24 9.05
N ASP A 122 3.62 14.09 10.18
CA ASP A 122 3.04 13.59 11.43
C ASP A 122 2.01 14.57 12.00
N TYR A 123 2.26 15.89 11.86
CA TYR A 123 1.26 16.90 12.15
C TYR A 123 -0.02 16.68 11.33
N LEU A 124 0.07 16.48 10.01
CA LEU A 124 -1.10 16.23 9.16
C LEU A 124 -1.82 14.94 9.54
N MET A 125 -1.08 13.87 9.80
CA MET A 125 -1.65 12.59 10.27
C MET A 125 -2.38 12.74 11.60
N SER A 126 -1.89 13.58 12.51
CA SER A 126 -2.55 13.87 13.80
C SER A 126 -3.89 14.61 13.64
N LYS A 127 -4.11 15.26 12.50
CA LYS A 127 -5.34 15.98 12.15
C LYS A 127 -6.33 15.15 11.32
N LYS A 128 -5.94 13.93 10.95
CA LYS A 128 -6.79 13.05 10.12
C LYS A 128 -8.15 12.83 10.81
N GLY A 129 -9.21 12.91 10.03
CA GLY A 129 -10.58 12.79 10.52
C GLY A 129 -11.21 14.07 11.11
N THR A 130 -10.46 15.18 11.25
CA THR A 130 -11.04 16.44 11.71
C THR A 130 -11.80 17.19 10.60
N LYS A 131 -11.19 17.29 9.42
CA LYS A 131 -11.80 17.79 8.19
C LYS A 131 -11.29 16.95 7.03
N PRO A 132 -12.09 16.76 5.96
CA PRO A 132 -11.61 16.10 4.75
C PRO A 132 -10.42 16.85 4.14
N VAL A 133 -9.35 16.12 3.82
CA VAL A 133 -8.17 16.65 3.15
C VAL A 133 -7.92 15.86 1.88
N TYR A 134 -7.98 16.54 0.73
CA TYR A 134 -7.63 15.94 -0.56
C TYR A 134 -6.32 16.51 -1.07
N ALA A 135 -5.58 15.70 -1.82
CA ALA A 135 -4.39 16.14 -2.53
C ALA A 135 -4.60 16.01 -4.04
N LEU A 136 -4.22 17.02 -4.79
CA LEU A 136 -4.21 17.00 -6.24
C LEU A 136 -2.81 17.30 -6.77
N ALA A 137 -2.20 16.33 -7.43
CA ALA A 137 -1.02 16.56 -8.24
C ALA A 137 -1.42 17.30 -9.51
N ARG A 138 -1.09 18.60 -9.58
CA ARG A 138 -1.39 19.46 -10.76
C ARG A 138 -0.40 19.21 -11.89
N ASP A 139 0.90 19.31 -11.59
CA ASP A 139 2.01 19.00 -12.50
C ASP A 139 2.95 17.99 -11.87
N ALA A 140 3.46 18.25 -10.67
CA ALA A 140 4.35 17.35 -9.97
C ALA A 140 3.95 17.18 -8.50
N MET A 141 3.88 15.94 -8.04
CA MET A 141 3.79 15.57 -6.62
C MET A 141 4.83 14.47 -6.38
N CYS A 142 6.08 14.90 -6.23
CA CYS A 142 7.21 14.01 -6.21
C CYS A 142 7.95 14.09 -4.87
N SER A 143 8.52 12.95 -4.44
CA SER A 143 9.43 12.85 -3.31
C SER A 143 8.84 13.43 -2.01
N ALA A 144 9.41 14.43 -1.35
CA ALA A 144 8.82 15.02 -0.15
C ALA A 144 7.39 15.54 -0.37
N ALA A 145 7.06 16.01 -1.58
CA ALA A 145 5.70 16.44 -1.90
C ALA A 145 4.73 15.25 -1.93
N TYR A 146 5.20 14.07 -2.34
CA TYR A 146 4.42 12.84 -2.25
C TYR A 146 4.28 12.37 -0.79
N LEU A 147 5.34 12.46 0.02
CA LEU A 147 5.25 12.18 1.46
C LEU A 147 4.11 12.99 2.11
N ILE A 148 4.02 14.28 1.81
CA ILE A 148 2.99 15.16 2.34
C ILE A 148 1.62 14.85 1.72
N GLY A 149 1.53 14.77 0.39
CA GLY A 149 0.29 14.50 -0.33
C GLY A 149 -0.32 13.14 0.01
N SER A 150 0.52 12.14 0.31
CA SER A 150 0.07 10.80 0.70
C SER A 150 -0.73 10.76 2.00
N THR A 151 -0.64 11.79 2.85
CA THR A 151 -1.43 11.91 4.10
C THR A 151 -2.89 12.25 3.86
N ALA A 152 -3.25 12.71 2.66
CA ALA A 152 -4.62 13.07 2.33
C ALA A 152 -5.58 11.87 2.37
N ASP A 153 -6.87 12.15 2.54
CA ASP A 153 -7.92 11.13 2.49
C ASP A 153 -8.12 10.59 1.08
N LYS A 154 -7.90 11.45 0.07
CA LYS A 154 -7.85 11.07 -1.37
C LYS A 154 -6.68 11.79 -2.05
N VAL A 155 -5.99 11.07 -2.89
CA VAL A 155 -4.87 11.56 -3.69
C VAL A 155 -5.24 11.47 -5.15
N TYR A 156 -5.45 12.62 -5.79
CA TYR A 156 -5.75 12.69 -7.22
C TYR A 156 -4.55 13.20 -8.01
N ALA A 157 -4.52 12.87 -9.28
CA ALA A 157 -3.55 13.38 -10.23
C ALA A 157 -4.25 13.91 -11.47
N THR A 158 -3.73 14.95 -12.09
CA THR A 158 -4.14 15.31 -13.47
C THR A 158 -3.57 14.28 -14.46
N GLN A 159 -4.08 14.27 -15.67
CA GLN A 159 -3.67 13.28 -16.68
C GLN A 159 -2.16 13.31 -16.98
N THR A 160 -1.54 14.48 -16.93
CA THR A 160 -0.13 14.71 -17.25
C THR A 160 0.76 14.84 -16.00
N ALA A 161 0.17 14.81 -14.81
CA ALA A 161 0.92 14.96 -13.57
C ALA A 161 1.95 13.86 -13.39
N ARG A 162 3.05 14.22 -12.75
CA ARG A 162 4.14 13.34 -12.35
C ARG A 162 4.02 13.04 -10.86
N VAL A 163 3.96 11.75 -10.51
CA VAL A 163 3.74 11.30 -9.13
C VAL A 163 4.78 10.24 -8.76
N GLY A 164 5.27 10.25 -7.53
CA GLY A 164 6.20 9.24 -7.04
C GLY A 164 7.55 9.82 -6.60
N SER A 165 8.66 9.35 -7.18
CA SER A 165 10.01 9.67 -6.71
C SER A 165 10.17 9.41 -5.21
N ILE A 166 9.67 8.24 -4.74
CA ILE A 166 9.75 7.84 -3.33
C ILE A 166 11.16 7.33 -3.07
N GLY A 167 12.05 8.28 -2.80
CA GLY A 167 13.48 8.02 -2.60
C GLY A 167 14.19 9.21 -1.98
N VAL A 168 15.43 8.99 -1.61
CA VAL A 168 16.29 9.99 -0.95
C VAL A 168 17.62 10.05 -1.69
N VAL A 169 18.11 11.25 -1.91
CA VAL A 169 19.43 11.49 -2.54
C VAL A 169 20.25 12.44 -1.68
N ALA A 170 21.52 12.20 -1.57
CA ALA A 170 22.49 13.17 -1.07
C ALA A 170 23.57 13.40 -2.14
N MET A 171 24.00 14.63 -2.27
CA MET A 171 25.01 14.99 -3.25
C MET A 171 26.29 15.48 -2.54
N HIS A 172 27.41 14.94 -2.96
CA HIS A 172 28.74 15.41 -2.58
C HIS A 172 29.46 15.96 -3.79
N THR A 173 30.15 17.08 -3.61
CA THR A 173 31.02 17.66 -4.66
C THR A 173 32.45 17.63 -4.18
N ASP A 174 33.33 16.95 -4.92
CA ASP A 174 34.76 16.93 -4.68
C ASP A 174 35.43 18.09 -5.44
N ALA A 175 35.90 19.06 -4.72
CA ALA A 175 36.64 20.21 -5.23
C ALA A 175 38.17 20.10 -4.99
N SER A 176 38.69 18.96 -4.54
CA SER A 176 40.12 18.77 -4.22
C SER A 176 41.01 19.06 -5.40
N GLY A 177 40.64 18.61 -6.61
CA GLY A 177 41.41 18.89 -7.84
C GLY A 177 41.45 20.38 -8.25
N LYS A 178 40.40 21.14 -7.89
CA LYS A 178 40.40 22.62 -8.09
C LYS A 178 41.35 23.28 -7.13
N MET A 179 41.32 22.91 -5.85
CA MET A 179 42.21 23.42 -4.82
C MET A 179 43.68 23.16 -5.18
N GLU A 180 44.02 21.97 -5.64
CA GLU A 180 45.37 21.62 -6.06
C GLU A 180 45.86 22.51 -7.21
N LYS A 181 45.03 22.78 -8.23
CA LYS A 181 45.34 23.69 -9.33
C LYS A 181 45.53 25.12 -8.89
N GLU A 182 44.83 25.55 -7.84
CA GLU A 182 44.96 26.88 -7.24
C GLU A 182 46.13 26.97 -6.23
N GLY A 183 46.90 25.88 -6.05
CA GLY A 183 48.02 25.81 -5.10
C GLY A 183 47.60 25.82 -3.63
N LEU A 184 46.33 25.54 -3.34
CA LEU A 184 45.76 25.51 -2.00
C LEU A 184 45.66 24.07 -1.49
N LYS A 185 46.16 23.85 -0.26
CA LYS A 185 46.07 22.53 0.40
C LYS A 185 45.41 22.67 1.77
N PRO A 186 44.09 22.58 1.86
CA PRO A 186 43.38 22.62 3.14
C PRO A 186 43.82 21.48 4.06
N THR A 187 44.02 21.78 5.35
CA THR A 187 44.32 20.80 6.37
C THR A 187 43.25 20.87 7.45
N PHE A 188 42.56 19.77 7.70
CA PHE A 188 41.56 19.68 8.75
C PHE A 188 42.20 19.22 10.06
N ILE A 189 41.99 19.99 11.12
CA ILE A 189 42.33 19.60 12.49
C ILE A 189 41.01 19.39 13.22
N SER A 190 40.67 18.13 13.47
CA SER A 190 39.35 17.76 14.03
C SER A 190 39.46 16.68 15.09
N ALA A 191 38.55 16.70 16.02
CA ALA A 191 38.28 15.59 16.95
C ALA A 191 36.98 14.90 16.55
N GLY A 192 36.99 13.57 16.48
CA GLY A 192 35.92 12.75 15.99
C GLY A 192 36.06 12.37 14.51
N LYS A 193 36.05 11.06 14.23
CA LYS A 193 36.37 10.45 12.92
C LYS A 193 35.53 10.99 11.76
N PHE A 194 34.27 11.26 12.00
CA PHE A 194 33.31 11.67 10.97
C PHE A 194 33.05 13.19 10.93
N LYS A 195 33.80 13.98 11.75
CA LYS A 195 33.57 15.43 11.84
C LYS A 195 33.80 16.16 10.51
N THR A 196 34.62 15.61 9.64
CA THR A 196 34.93 16.13 8.31
C THR A 196 34.31 15.28 7.19
N ALA A 197 33.45 14.35 7.50
CA ALA A 197 32.76 13.56 6.47
C ALA A 197 31.98 14.48 5.54
N GLY A 198 32.11 14.29 4.23
CA GLY A 198 31.43 15.10 3.22
C GLY A 198 32.02 16.50 3.01
N ASN A 199 33.21 16.81 3.54
CA ASN A 199 33.88 18.08 3.18
C ASN A 199 34.29 18.08 1.69
N PRO A 200 34.23 19.22 0.98
CA PRO A 200 34.44 19.24 -0.47
C PRO A 200 35.94 19.21 -0.87
N TYR A 201 36.87 19.15 0.08
CA TYR A 201 38.31 19.28 -0.19
C TYR A 201 39.04 17.93 -0.16
N GLU A 202 38.32 16.85 0.03
CA GLU A 202 38.83 15.48 -0.06
C GLU A 202 37.80 14.57 -0.71
N LYS A 203 38.30 13.49 -1.32
CA LYS A 203 37.42 12.46 -1.90
C LYS A 203 36.53 11.85 -0.82
N LEU A 204 35.29 11.62 -1.17
CA LEU A 204 34.35 10.92 -0.32
C LEU A 204 34.41 9.42 -0.63
N GLU A 205 35.08 8.65 0.21
CA GLU A 205 35.24 7.21 0.03
C GLU A 205 35.31 6.46 1.38
N GLY A 206 35.30 5.12 1.31
CA GLY A 206 35.42 4.25 2.47
C GLY A 206 34.33 4.49 3.52
N GLU A 207 34.74 4.58 4.79
CA GLU A 207 33.79 4.70 5.91
C GLU A 207 33.06 6.05 5.96
N LYS A 208 33.67 7.13 5.42
CA LYS A 208 32.99 8.44 5.32
C LYS A 208 31.82 8.37 4.33
N LEU A 209 32.03 7.71 3.18
CA LEU A 209 30.96 7.47 2.20
C LEU A 209 29.86 6.59 2.81
N LYS A 210 30.25 5.49 3.47
CA LYS A 210 29.31 4.61 4.15
C LYS A 210 28.47 5.36 5.19
N TYR A 211 29.07 6.22 5.98
CA TYR A 211 28.36 7.02 6.99
C TYR A 211 27.26 7.91 6.37
N LEU A 212 27.54 8.54 5.22
CA LEU A 212 26.55 9.34 4.51
C LEU A 212 25.48 8.44 3.84
N GLN A 213 25.89 7.30 3.29
CA GLN A 213 24.96 6.32 2.71
C GLN A 213 23.99 5.79 3.77
N ASP A 214 24.48 5.40 4.94
CA ASP A 214 23.64 4.92 6.05
C ASP A 214 22.57 5.96 6.44
N SER A 215 22.89 7.27 6.41
CA SER A 215 21.91 8.34 6.66
C SER A 215 20.86 8.48 5.54
N VAL A 216 21.25 8.24 4.29
CA VAL A 216 20.32 8.23 3.14
C VAL A 216 19.39 7.03 3.26
N ASP A 217 19.93 5.85 3.58
CA ASP A 217 19.18 4.60 3.72
C ASP A 217 18.17 4.69 4.87
N GLU A 218 18.57 5.25 6.02
CA GLU A 218 17.66 5.50 7.15
C GLU A 218 16.50 6.40 6.75
N SER A 219 16.79 7.50 6.06
CA SER A 219 15.77 8.43 5.58
C SER A 219 14.84 7.77 4.55
N TYR A 220 15.38 6.90 3.70
CA TYR A 220 14.60 6.15 2.73
C TYR A 220 13.66 5.14 3.40
N ASP A 221 14.14 4.42 4.41
CA ASP A 221 13.31 3.51 5.20
C ASP A 221 12.18 4.24 5.93
N MET A 222 12.46 5.40 6.50
CA MET A 222 11.43 6.25 7.09
C MET A 222 10.37 6.66 6.05
N PHE A 223 10.79 7.02 4.84
CA PHE A 223 9.90 7.43 3.76
C PHE A 223 8.97 6.29 3.33
N ILE A 224 9.53 5.10 3.06
CA ILE A 224 8.75 3.92 2.72
C ILE A 224 7.71 3.61 3.80
N ASN A 225 8.13 3.60 5.07
CA ASN A 225 7.24 3.33 6.19
C ASN A 225 6.10 4.36 6.27
N ALA A 226 6.41 5.64 6.09
CA ALA A 226 5.44 6.72 6.16
C ALA A 226 4.39 6.65 5.03
N VAL A 227 4.83 6.32 3.80
CA VAL A 227 3.92 6.14 2.66
C VAL A 227 3.08 4.88 2.80
N ALA A 228 3.68 3.77 3.23
CA ALA A 228 2.97 2.51 3.49
C ALA A 228 1.84 2.71 4.51
N ASP A 229 2.14 3.39 5.62
CA ASP A 229 1.19 3.74 6.67
C ASP A 229 0.05 4.63 6.16
N ALA A 230 0.38 5.67 5.39
CA ALA A 230 -0.60 6.65 4.93
C ALA A 230 -1.52 6.11 3.83
N ARG A 231 -0.98 5.26 2.92
CA ARG A 231 -1.68 4.77 1.71
C ARG A 231 -2.17 3.33 1.82
N GLY A 232 -1.78 2.58 2.86
CA GLY A 232 -2.08 1.15 2.97
C GLY A 232 -1.40 0.29 1.89
N ILE A 233 -0.29 0.75 1.31
CA ILE A 233 0.46 0.01 0.28
C ILE A 233 1.55 -0.82 0.94
N ASP A 234 1.77 -2.04 0.43
CA ASP A 234 2.85 -2.89 0.91
C ASP A 234 4.22 -2.21 0.73
N LYS A 235 5.08 -2.30 1.76
CA LYS A 235 6.41 -1.67 1.76
C LYS A 235 7.31 -2.17 0.63
N LYS A 236 7.18 -3.46 0.28
CA LYS A 236 7.93 -4.04 -0.83
C LYS A 236 7.48 -3.45 -2.16
N ALA A 237 6.16 -3.28 -2.37
CA ALA A 237 5.64 -2.65 -3.58
C ALA A 237 6.15 -1.21 -3.74
N ILE A 238 6.28 -0.46 -2.64
CA ILE A 238 6.86 0.88 -2.66
C ILE A 238 8.35 0.82 -3.00
N ARG A 239 9.14 -0.09 -2.41
CA ARG A 239 10.56 -0.28 -2.75
C ARG A 239 10.76 -0.65 -4.21
N ASP A 240 9.92 -1.53 -4.75
CA ASP A 240 9.99 -2.00 -6.13
C ASP A 240 9.72 -0.87 -7.14
N THR A 241 9.23 0.30 -6.70
CA THR A 241 9.15 1.50 -7.54
C THR A 241 10.53 2.08 -7.87
N GLU A 242 11.56 1.77 -7.08
CA GLU A 242 12.93 2.26 -7.28
C GLU A 242 12.98 3.79 -7.48
N ALA A 243 12.21 4.51 -6.66
CA ALA A 243 12.07 5.97 -6.71
C ALA A 243 11.67 6.53 -8.10
N ARG A 244 11.03 5.73 -8.96
CA ARG A 244 10.57 6.19 -10.28
C ARG A 244 9.47 7.23 -10.15
N VAL A 245 9.41 8.09 -11.16
CA VAL A 245 8.31 9.03 -11.38
C VAL A 245 7.34 8.44 -12.39
N TYR A 246 6.05 8.49 -12.08
CA TYR A 246 5.00 7.92 -12.89
C TYR A 246 4.05 9.00 -13.38
N GLY A 247 3.56 8.88 -14.62
CA GLY A 247 2.44 9.68 -15.09
C GLY A 247 1.15 9.32 -14.33
N GLY A 248 0.21 10.26 -14.27
CA GLY A 248 -1.00 10.12 -13.46
C GLY A 248 -1.72 8.79 -13.62
N LYS A 249 -1.94 8.32 -14.86
CA LYS A 249 -2.59 7.02 -15.11
C LYS A 249 -1.85 5.86 -14.44
N LYS A 250 -0.51 5.81 -14.60
CA LYS A 250 0.29 4.74 -14.01
C LYS A 250 0.33 4.84 -12.49
N ALA A 251 0.33 6.05 -11.93
CA ALA A 251 0.26 6.28 -10.50
C ALA A 251 -1.04 5.70 -9.90
N VAL A 252 -2.17 5.80 -10.61
CA VAL A 252 -3.43 5.17 -10.20
C VAL A 252 -3.33 3.65 -10.25
N GLU A 253 -2.81 3.08 -11.34
CA GLU A 253 -2.67 1.63 -11.51
C GLU A 253 -1.84 0.96 -10.40
N ILE A 254 -0.84 1.66 -9.84
CA ILE A 254 0.04 1.14 -8.78
C ILE A 254 -0.34 1.64 -7.37
N GLY A 255 -1.51 2.30 -7.22
CA GLY A 255 -2.04 2.73 -5.94
C GLY A 255 -1.45 4.01 -5.36
N LEU A 256 -0.56 4.70 -6.07
CA LEU A 256 -0.01 5.98 -5.62
C LEU A 256 -1.00 7.14 -5.74
N ALA A 257 -2.04 7.01 -6.56
CA ALA A 257 -3.15 7.95 -6.64
C ALA A 257 -4.48 7.19 -6.70
N ASP A 258 -5.56 7.84 -6.28
CA ASP A 258 -6.90 7.24 -6.22
C ASP A 258 -7.70 7.48 -7.52
N GLY A 259 -7.23 8.39 -8.37
CA GLY A 259 -7.90 8.64 -9.64
C GLY A 259 -7.32 9.82 -10.42
N ILE A 260 -7.74 9.91 -11.68
CA ILE A 260 -7.45 11.07 -12.54
C ILE A 260 -8.59 12.09 -12.40
N ARG A 261 -8.25 13.31 -12.03
CA ARG A 261 -9.21 14.41 -11.84
C ARG A 261 -8.62 15.72 -12.36
N THR A 262 -9.50 16.65 -12.78
CA THR A 262 -9.12 18.04 -12.98
C THR A 262 -9.31 18.83 -11.69
N TYR A 263 -8.69 19.99 -11.59
CA TYR A 263 -8.85 20.87 -10.44
C TYR A 263 -10.33 21.24 -10.20
N GLU A 264 -11.04 21.57 -11.27
CA GLU A 264 -12.45 21.96 -11.23
C GLU A 264 -13.32 20.80 -10.74
N SER A 265 -13.03 19.57 -11.17
CA SER A 265 -13.78 18.39 -10.73
C SER A 265 -13.54 18.07 -9.24
N VAL A 266 -12.32 18.23 -8.75
CA VAL A 266 -12.00 18.05 -7.31
C VAL A 266 -12.71 19.13 -6.47
N ILE A 267 -12.65 20.41 -6.88
CA ILE A 267 -13.36 21.48 -6.18
C ILE A 267 -14.88 21.26 -6.20
N ALA A 268 -15.44 20.78 -7.32
CA ALA A 268 -16.86 20.47 -7.41
C ALA A 268 -17.28 19.36 -6.43
N GLU A 269 -16.49 18.28 -6.40
CA GLU A 269 -16.69 17.17 -5.46
C GLU A 269 -16.63 17.64 -4.01
N MET A 270 -15.55 18.33 -3.62
CA MET A 270 -15.35 18.83 -2.26
C MET A 270 -16.34 19.91 -1.82
N SER A 271 -17.02 20.54 -2.79
CA SER A 271 -18.04 21.58 -2.56
C SER A 271 -19.46 21.00 -2.51
N ALA A 272 -19.63 19.69 -2.65
CA ALA A 272 -20.96 19.06 -2.62
C ALA A 272 -21.60 19.18 -1.22
N PRO A 273 -22.93 19.35 -1.12
CA PRO A 273 -23.60 19.56 0.18
C PRO A 273 -23.39 18.43 1.19
N ASN A 274 -23.16 17.22 0.72
CA ASN A 274 -22.97 16.02 1.55
C ASN A 274 -21.50 15.65 1.73
N PHE A 275 -20.56 16.51 1.32
CA PHE A 275 -19.14 16.27 1.47
C PHE A 275 -18.71 16.44 2.92
N THR A 276 -18.57 15.32 3.61
CA THR A 276 -18.21 15.28 5.05
C THR A 276 -17.17 14.19 5.28
N THR A 277 -16.42 14.31 6.38
CA THR A 277 -15.46 13.29 6.81
C THR A 277 -16.11 11.92 6.97
N GLN A 278 -17.36 11.89 7.45
CA GLN A 278 -18.11 10.65 7.63
C GLN A 278 -18.50 10.00 6.29
N GLY A 279 -18.87 10.80 5.29
CA GLY A 279 -19.16 10.30 3.94
C GLY A 279 -17.93 9.68 3.26
N ILE A 280 -16.77 10.33 3.39
CA ILE A 280 -15.49 9.81 2.85
C ILE A 280 -15.08 8.52 3.55
N ARG A 281 -15.27 8.43 4.87
CA ARG A 281 -14.95 7.23 5.64
C ARG A 281 -15.80 6.05 5.19
N MET A 282 -17.11 6.25 5.02
CA MET A 282 -18.02 5.21 4.49
C MET A 282 -17.65 4.78 3.08
N GLU A 283 -17.28 5.73 2.19
CA GLU A 283 -16.83 5.43 0.82
C GLU A 283 -15.51 4.64 0.83
N ASN A 284 -14.57 4.99 1.69
CA ASN A 284 -13.30 4.26 1.81
C ASN A 284 -13.50 2.86 2.38
N GLU A 285 -14.38 2.67 3.36
CA GLU A 285 -14.73 1.36 3.91
C GLU A 285 -15.39 0.48 2.83
N LEU A 286 -16.32 1.04 2.04
CA LEU A 286 -16.93 0.36 0.88
C LEU A 286 -15.90 -0.04 -0.17
N ASN A 287 -14.99 0.85 -0.55
CA ASN A 287 -13.96 0.58 -1.54
C ASN A 287 -12.97 -0.52 -1.06
N ILE A 288 -12.65 -0.56 0.25
CA ILE A 288 -11.81 -1.61 0.85
C ILE A 288 -12.55 -2.96 0.80
N GLU A 289 -13.84 -3.00 1.09
CA GLU A 289 -14.63 -4.23 0.99
C GLU A 289 -14.77 -4.69 -0.47
N GLU A 290 -15.01 -3.79 -1.42
CA GLU A 290 -15.04 -4.11 -2.85
C GLU A 290 -13.70 -4.65 -3.36
N ALA A 291 -12.57 -4.07 -2.93
CA ALA A 291 -11.25 -4.58 -3.26
C ALA A 291 -11.02 -5.99 -2.68
N LYS A 292 -11.42 -6.24 -1.43
CA LYS A 292 -11.35 -7.57 -0.82
C LYS A 292 -12.23 -8.59 -1.56
N ILE A 293 -13.43 -8.18 -1.97
CA ILE A 293 -14.34 -9.04 -2.77
C ILE A 293 -13.70 -9.36 -4.11
N ALA A 294 -13.06 -8.40 -4.77
CA ALA A 294 -12.36 -8.63 -6.03
C ALA A 294 -11.19 -9.60 -5.85
N ASP A 295 -10.36 -9.42 -4.82
CA ASP A 295 -9.25 -10.32 -4.50
C ASP A 295 -9.74 -11.74 -4.16
N LEU A 296 -10.80 -11.87 -3.36
CA LEU A 296 -11.43 -13.15 -3.04
C LEU A 296 -12.03 -13.82 -4.30
N THR A 297 -12.57 -13.04 -5.22
CA THR A 297 -13.12 -13.55 -6.48
C THR A 297 -11.99 -14.10 -7.38
N VAL A 298 -10.87 -13.40 -7.48
CA VAL A 298 -9.68 -13.85 -8.20
C VAL A 298 -9.11 -15.14 -7.57
N ALA A 299 -8.97 -15.15 -6.23
CA ALA A 299 -8.51 -16.33 -5.50
C ALA A 299 -9.45 -17.52 -5.68
N ASN A 300 -10.75 -17.31 -5.65
CA ASN A 300 -11.76 -18.37 -5.86
C ASN A 300 -11.72 -18.92 -7.31
N THR A 301 -11.56 -18.04 -8.29
CA THR A 301 -11.40 -18.46 -9.69
C THR A 301 -10.13 -19.31 -9.89
N LYS A 302 -9.04 -18.90 -9.25
CA LYS A 302 -7.79 -19.69 -9.27
C LYS A 302 -7.97 -21.05 -8.57
N LEU A 303 -8.59 -21.08 -7.41
CA LEU A 303 -8.90 -22.32 -6.67
C LEU A 303 -9.81 -23.25 -7.48
N GLN A 304 -10.79 -22.73 -8.22
CA GLN A 304 -11.63 -23.51 -9.13
C GLN A 304 -10.81 -24.13 -10.26
N SER A 305 -9.93 -23.35 -10.89
CA SER A 305 -9.01 -23.81 -11.93
C SER A 305 -8.04 -24.89 -11.43
N ASP A 306 -7.45 -24.67 -10.25
CA ASP A 306 -6.55 -25.63 -9.61
C ASP A 306 -7.29 -26.93 -9.25
N ASN A 307 -8.54 -26.83 -8.76
CA ASN A 307 -9.41 -27.98 -8.49
C ASN A 307 -9.78 -28.76 -9.76
N GLU A 308 -10.06 -28.09 -10.87
CA GLU A 308 -10.32 -28.74 -12.16
C GLU A 308 -9.07 -29.45 -12.68
N ALA A 309 -7.90 -28.84 -12.56
CA ALA A 309 -6.63 -29.45 -12.93
C ALA A 309 -6.32 -30.69 -12.07
N LEU A 310 -6.54 -30.61 -10.75
CA LEU A 310 -6.40 -31.76 -9.83
C LEU A 310 -7.37 -32.88 -10.16
N ARG A 311 -8.64 -32.55 -10.41
CA ARG A 311 -9.66 -33.54 -10.83
C ARG A 311 -9.25 -34.26 -12.10
N LYS A 312 -8.71 -33.51 -13.07
CA LYS A 312 -8.21 -34.10 -14.32
C LYS A 312 -7.05 -35.06 -14.06
N GLN A 313 -6.05 -34.67 -13.25
CA GLN A 313 -4.93 -35.52 -12.87
C GLN A 313 -5.40 -36.80 -12.18
N VAL A 314 -6.37 -36.69 -11.29
CA VAL A 314 -6.97 -37.84 -10.57
C VAL A 314 -7.71 -38.77 -11.53
N LEU A 315 -8.43 -38.24 -12.52
CA LEU A 315 -9.11 -39.02 -13.55
C LEU A 315 -8.10 -39.69 -14.51
N ASP A 316 -7.04 -38.98 -14.89
CA ASP A 316 -5.96 -39.50 -15.75
C ASP A 316 -5.16 -40.61 -15.04
N ALA A 317 -5.04 -40.54 -13.71
CA ALA A 317 -4.46 -41.61 -12.88
C ALA A 317 -5.39 -42.85 -12.72
N GLY A 318 -6.57 -42.84 -13.34
CA GLY A 318 -7.48 -43.99 -13.37
C GLY A 318 -8.52 -44.05 -12.22
N PHE A 319 -8.67 -42.98 -11.47
CA PHE A 319 -9.70 -42.87 -10.43
C PHE A 319 -11.03 -42.34 -10.99
N LYS A 320 -12.15 -42.76 -10.40
CA LYS A 320 -13.46 -42.18 -10.67
C LYS A 320 -13.85 -41.23 -9.51
N ILE A 321 -14.34 -40.04 -9.84
CA ILE A 321 -14.86 -39.08 -8.87
C ILE A 321 -16.40 -39.23 -8.85
N THR A 322 -16.95 -39.57 -7.71
CA THR A 322 -18.42 -39.63 -7.48
C THR A 322 -18.84 -38.59 -6.46
N SER A 323 -20.15 -38.41 -6.28
CA SER A 323 -20.70 -37.55 -5.21
C SER A 323 -20.31 -37.98 -3.80
N GLU A 324 -19.86 -39.22 -3.62
CA GLU A 324 -19.45 -39.81 -2.32
C GLU A 324 -17.92 -39.84 -2.14
N GLY A 325 -17.13 -39.43 -3.15
CA GLY A 325 -15.69 -39.38 -3.09
C GLY A 325 -14.96 -40.09 -4.25
N LEU A 326 -13.65 -40.32 -4.09
CA LEU A 326 -12.79 -40.99 -5.06
C LEU A 326 -12.96 -42.52 -5.02
N ILE A 327 -13.07 -43.15 -6.20
CA ILE A 327 -13.08 -44.63 -6.36
C ILE A 327 -11.91 -45.01 -7.28
N ALA A 328 -10.98 -45.84 -6.78
CA ALA A 328 -9.90 -46.39 -7.61
C ALA A 328 -10.43 -47.46 -8.59
N LYS A 329 -9.81 -47.57 -9.76
CA LYS A 329 -10.04 -48.66 -10.69
C LYS A 329 -9.45 -49.95 -10.12
N GLU A 330 -10.21 -51.05 -10.18
CA GLU A 330 -9.88 -52.36 -9.60
C GLU A 330 -8.41 -52.77 -9.90
N ALA A 331 -7.56 -52.58 -8.91
CA ALA A 331 -6.30 -53.32 -8.78
C ALA A 331 -6.58 -54.58 -7.92
N PRO A 332 -5.75 -55.64 -7.99
CA PRO A 332 -5.91 -56.79 -7.10
C PRO A 332 -5.99 -56.30 -5.65
N GLU A 333 -6.95 -56.79 -4.94
CA GLU A 333 -7.30 -56.32 -3.61
C GLU A 333 -6.19 -56.68 -2.62
N MET A 334 -5.26 -55.76 -2.39
CA MET A 334 -4.17 -55.89 -1.42
C MET A 334 -4.58 -55.25 -0.11
N ILE A 335 -4.34 -55.93 1.00
CA ILE A 335 -4.61 -55.45 2.36
C ILE A 335 -3.28 -55.12 3.04
N TYR A 336 -3.17 -53.88 3.54
CA TYR A 336 -2.02 -53.45 4.35
C TYR A 336 -2.31 -53.59 5.82
N VAL A 337 -1.53 -54.39 6.53
CA VAL A 337 -1.65 -54.57 8.00
C VAL A 337 -0.26 -54.60 8.62
N GLY A 338 0.02 -53.70 9.56
CA GLY A 338 1.27 -53.68 10.29
C GLY A 338 2.52 -53.43 9.43
N GLY A 339 2.39 -52.73 8.29
CA GLY A 339 3.48 -52.42 7.33
C GLY A 339 3.74 -53.52 6.29
N GLU A 340 2.96 -54.60 6.25
CA GLU A 340 3.05 -55.65 5.26
C GLU A 340 1.87 -55.63 4.27
N GLN A 341 2.14 -55.91 3.00
CA GLN A 341 1.18 -55.99 1.91
C GLN A 341 0.72 -57.45 1.73
N ILE A 342 -0.55 -57.69 1.93
CA ILE A 342 -1.15 -59.03 1.88
C ILE A 342 -2.17 -59.09 0.73
N ASP A 343 -2.02 -60.03 -0.20
CA ASP A 343 -2.97 -60.29 -1.26
C ASP A 343 -4.25 -60.98 -0.70
N ALA A 344 -5.37 -60.28 -0.73
CA ALA A 344 -6.64 -60.74 -0.22
C ALA A 344 -7.16 -61.98 -0.96
N SER A 345 -6.77 -62.19 -2.22
CA SER A 345 -7.20 -63.33 -3.03
C SER A 345 -6.66 -64.69 -2.49
N THR A 346 -5.65 -64.63 -1.62
CA THR A 346 -5.01 -65.86 -1.07
C THR A 346 -5.58 -66.32 0.28
N LEU A 347 -6.49 -65.57 0.88
CA LEU A 347 -7.02 -65.79 2.23
C LEU A 347 -8.52 -66.14 2.25
N PRO A 348 -8.96 -66.90 3.31
CA PRO A 348 -10.37 -67.11 3.53
C PRO A 348 -11.14 -65.83 3.78
N LYS A 349 -12.38 -65.68 3.31
CA LYS A 349 -13.20 -64.46 3.37
C LYS A 349 -13.31 -63.91 4.81
N SER A 350 -13.49 -64.74 5.82
CA SER A 350 -13.57 -64.30 7.22
C SER A 350 -12.26 -63.68 7.76
N VAL A 351 -11.10 -64.13 7.26
CA VAL A 351 -9.78 -63.57 7.60
C VAL A 351 -9.57 -62.26 6.83
N VAL A 352 -10.01 -62.22 5.56
CA VAL A 352 -9.98 -61.01 4.73
C VAL A 352 -10.82 -59.91 5.39
N ASP A 353 -12.03 -60.19 5.81
CA ASP A 353 -12.92 -59.23 6.45
C ASP A 353 -12.36 -58.70 7.77
N ALA A 354 -11.74 -59.56 8.62
CA ALA A 354 -11.10 -59.15 9.85
C ALA A 354 -9.83 -58.32 9.63
N LEU A 355 -9.02 -58.69 8.65
CA LEU A 355 -7.81 -57.94 8.28
C LEU A 355 -8.18 -56.58 7.63
N LYS A 356 -9.24 -56.52 6.87
CA LYS A 356 -9.78 -55.27 6.31
C LYS A 356 -10.26 -54.33 7.41
N GLU A 357 -10.97 -54.79 8.40
CA GLU A 357 -11.45 -54.00 9.53
C GLU A 357 -10.29 -53.44 10.35
N LYS A 358 -9.25 -54.26 10.59
CA LYS A 358 -8.03 -53.85 11.30
C LYS A 358 -7.24 -52.84 10.48
N ALA A 359 -6.98 -53.12 9.21
CA ALA A 359 -6.31 -52.21 8.27
C ALA A 359 -7.06 -50.88 8.13
N ASP A 360 -8.40 -50.95 8.09
CA ASP A 360 -9.30 -49.82 8.00
C ASP A 360 -9.17 -48.89 9.22
N THR A 361 -9.09 -49.45 10.39
CA THR A 361 -8.95 -48.72 11.64
C THR A 361 -7.55 -48.08 11.76
N GLU A 362 -6.48 -48.82 11.45
CA GLU A 362 -5.12 -48.30 11.43
C GLU A 362 -4.94 -47.18 10.40
N LEU A 363 -5.43 -47.39 9.17
CA LEU A 363 -5.34 -46.45 8.09
C LEU A 363 -6.13 -45.15 8.38
N THR A 364 -7.31 -45.29 9.01
CA THR A 364 -8.13 -44.14 9.39
C THR A 364 -7.44 -43.33 10.49
N SER A 365 -6.81 -44.00 11.46
CA SER A 365 -6.06 -43.32 12.52
C SER A 365 -4.84 -42.56 11.99
N LEU A 366 -4.05 -43.16 11.11
CA LEU A 366 -2.89 -42.56 10.49
C LEU A 366 -3.31 -41.38 9.59
N ALA A 367 -4.28 -41.60 8.75
CA ALA A 367 -4.75 -40.58 7.79
C ALA A 367 -5.37 -39.35 8.48
N THR A 368 -6.12 -39.53 9.54
CA THR A 368 -6.70 -38.42 10.33
C THR A 368 -5.68 -37.68 11.17
N SER A 369 -4.60 -38.38 11.61
CA SER A 369 -3.48 -37.74 12.28
C SER A 369 -2.68 -36.85 11.32
N GLU A 370 -2.48 -37.27 10.07
CA GLU A 370 -1.65 -36.58 9.10
C GLU A 370 -2.42 -35.48 8.35
N TYR A 371 -3.73 -35.68 8.15
CA TYR A 371 -4.60 -34.74 7.44
C TYR A 371 -5.85 -34.36 8.28
N PRO A 372 -5.69 -33.64 9.41
CA PRO A 372 -6.77 -33.40 10.37
C PRO A 372 -7.92 -32.53 9.83
N ASN A 373 -7.68 -31.76 8.76
CA ASN A 373 -8.69 -30.88 8.16
C ASN A 373 -9.51 -31.53 7.04
N LEU A 374 -9.22 -32.78 6.70
CA LEU A 374 -9.99 -33.55 5.73
C LEU A 374 -10.99 -34.47 6.43
N LYS A 375 -12.16 -34.73 5.78
CA LYS A 375 -13.04 -35.79 6.26
C LYS A 375 -12.28 -37.11 6.31
N ALA A 376 -12.44 -37.86 7.38
CA ALA A 376 -11.72 -39.14 7.63
C ALA A 376 -11.78 -40.08 6.41
N SER A 377 -12.93 -40.17 5.72
CA SER A 377 -13.11 -40.99 4.52
C SER A 377 -12.28 -40.53 3.31
N VAL A 378 -12.00 -39.21 3.20
CA VAL A 378 -11.17 -38.64 2.14
C VAL A 378 -9.70 -38.77 2.50
N ALA A 379 -9.33 -38.39 3.73
CA ALA A 379 -7.97 -38.53 4.25
C ALA A 379 -7.46 -39.96 4.10
N LYS A 380 -8.28 -40.93 4.50
CA LYS A 380 -8.00 -42.34 4.39
C LYS A 380 -7.74 -42.81 2.94
N LYS A 381 -8.59 -42.41 2.00
CA LYS A 381 -8.42 -42.78 0.59
C LYS A 381 -7.14 -42.19 -0.01
N LEU A 382 -6.85 -40.93 0.31
CA LEU A 382 -5.62 -40.26 -0.16
C LEU A 382 -4.37 -40.92 0.44
N TYR A 383 -4.39 -41.21 1.74
CA TYR A 383 -3.29 -41.87 2.41
C TYR A 383 -3.04 -43.30 1.89
N ALA A 384 -4.12 -44.06 1.65
CA ALA A 384 -4.01 -45.42 1.11
C ALA A 384 -3.44 -45.46 -0.33
N THR A 385 -3.63 -44.38 -1.08
CA THR A 385 -3.23 -44.35 -2.51
C THR A 385 -1.86 -43.75 -2.70
N PHE A 386 -1.47 -42.78 -1.89
CA PHE A 386 -0.29 -41.95 -2.10
C PHE A 386 0.61 -41.89 -0.87
N GLY A 387 0.32 -42.69 0.18
CA GLY A 387 1.04 -42.64 1.44
C GLY A 387 2.53 -43.01 1.38
N GLU A 388 3.00 -43.58 0.27
CA GLU A 388 4.40 -43.87 -0.03
C GLU A 388 5.02 -42.92 -1.06
N ASP A 389 4.23 -42.07 -1.71
CA ASP A 389 4.70 -41.10 -2.70
C ASP A 389 4.92 -39.72 -2.03
N GLU A 390 6.20 -39.40 -1.80
CA GLU A 390 6.60 -38.18 -1.09
C GLU A 390 6.13 -36.89 -1.81
N GLU A 391 6.11 -36.86 -3.12
CA GLU A 391 5.68 -35.70 -3.91
C GLU A 391 4.16 -35.49 -3.78
N MET A 392 3.39 -36.57 -3.77
CA MET A 392 1.96 -36.53 -3.56
C MET A 392 1.59 -36.29 -2.10
N LYS A 393 2.37 -36.77 -1.13
CA LYS A 393 2.21 -36.41 0.30
C LYS A 393 2.35 -34.90 0.53
N GLU A 394 3.39 -34.28 -0.04
CA GLU A 394 3.58 -32.82 0.07
C GLU A 394 2.40 -32.06 -0.56
N ALA A 395 1.91 -32.49 -1.72
CA ALA A 395 0.76 -31.88 -2.39
C ALA A 395 -0.52 -31.99 -1.55
N ILE A 396 -0.77 -33.16 -0.95
CA ILE A 396 -1.95 -33.42 -0.09
C ILE A 396 -1.85 -32.65 1.23
N ALA A 397 -0.65 -32.58 1.83
CA ALA A 397 -0.40 -31.80 3.03
C ALA A 397 -0.60 -30.29 2.79
N ALA A 398 -0.17 -29.77 1.65
CA ALA A 398 -0.41 -28.39 1.25
C ALA A 398 -1.91 -28.11 1.04
N PHE A 399 -2.64 -29.04 0.46
CA PHE A 399 -4.10 -28.97 0.32
C PHE A 399 -4.82 -29.01 1.67
N ASN A 400 -4.42 -29.94 2.57
CA ASN A 400 -4.95 -30.05 3.92
C ASN A 400 -4.73 -28.77 4.75
N THR A 401 -3.56 -28.16 4.64
CA THR A 401 -3.23 -26.86 5.28
C THR A 401 -4.13 -25.74 4.76
N LYS A 402 -4.36 -25.66 3.45
CA LYS A 402 -5.29 -24.70 2.84
C LYS A 402 -6.74 -24.94 3.25
N MET A 403 -7.14 -26.20 3.41
CA MET A 403 -8.48 -26.52 3.93
C MET A 403 -8.64 -26.11 5.38
N GLY A 404 -7.58 -26.25 6.21
CA GLY A 404 -7.58 -25.78 7.60
C GLY A 404 -7.80 -24.29 7.71
N SER A 405 -7.05 -23.49 6.96
CA SER A 405 -7.21 -22.04 6.95
C SER A 405 -8.61 -21.61 6.43
N PHE A 406 -9.17 -22.33 5.47
CA PHE A 406 -10.51 -22.07 4.97
C PHE A 406 -11.61 -22.39 5.99
N LEU A 407 -11.42 -23.43 6.82
CA LEU A 407 -12.34 -23.83 7.89
C LEU A 407 -12.26 -22.90 9.10
N GLU A 408 -11.05 -22.40 9.43
CA GLU A 408 -10.85 -21.39 10.46
C GLU A 408 -11.48 -20.03 10.11
N GLU A 409 -11.43 -19.62 8.82
CA GLU A 409 -12.10 -18.39 8.37
C GLU A 409 -13.63 -18.48 8.37
N LYS A 410 -14.21 -19.68 8.23
CA LYS A 410 -15.67 -19.84 8.18
C LYS A 410 -16.32 -20.11 9.53
N GLY A 411 -15.56 -20.42 10.59
CA GLY A 411 -16.13 -20.82 11.89
C GLY A 411 -17.09 -22.01 11.77
N ASP A 412 -16.90 -22.98 12.62
CA ASP A 412 -17.68 -24.21 12.70
C ASP A 412 -19.18 -23.87 12.92
N THR A 413 -19.96 -23.75 11.85
CA THR A 413 -21.42 -23.68 11.92
C THR A 413 -22.00 -24.99 11.43
N ASP A 414 -22.48 -25.75 12.40
CA ASP A 414 -23.39 -26.90 12.24
C ASP A 414 -24.46 -26.62 11.17
N PRO A 415 -24.68 -27.48 10.16
CA PRO A 415 -25.71 -27.29 9.14
C PRO A 415 -27.11 -27.66 9.68
N GLY A 416 -27.54 -26.97 10.70
CA GLY A 416 -28.87 -27.07 11.29
C GLY A 416 -29.49 -25.69 11.40
N VAL A 417 -30.34 -25.34 10.41
CA VAL A 417 -31.20 -24.15 10.34
C VAL A 417 -30.44 -22.86 9.99
N GLU A 418 -30.47 -22.50 8.70
CA GLU A 418 -30.11 -21.18 8.17
C GLU A 418 -30.95 -20.07 8.84
N GLN A 419 -30.46 -19.51 9.94
CA GLN A 419 -30.84 -18.15 10.31
C GLN A 419 -29.90 -17.22 9.53
N LYS A 420 -30.40 -16.65 8.44
CA LYS A 420 -29.72 -15.60 7.69
C LYS A 420 -29.32 -14.48 8.65
N THR A 421 -28.06 -14.09 8.64
CA THR A 421 -27.56 -12.94 9.42
C THR A 421 -28.30 -11.66 9.05
N ALA A 422 -28.25 -10.64 9.89
CA ALA A 422 -28.85 -9.35 9.57
C ALA A 422 -28.26 -8.76 8.28
N GLN A 423 -26.98 -8.98 8.05
CA GLN A 423 -26.28 -8.57 6.81
C GLN A 423 -26.86 -9.28 5.57
N GLU A 424 -27.01 -10.61 5.61
CA GLU A 424 -27.57 -11.37 4.48
C GLU A 424 -29.02 -10.99 4.16
N LYS A 425 -29.81 -10.65 5.20
CA LYS A 425 -31.17 -10.15 5.00
C LYS A 425 -31.18 -8.77 4.36
N TYR A 426 -30.27 -7.90 4.75
CA TYR A 426 -30.10 -6.58 4.18
C TYR A 426 -29.67 -6.65 2.71
N ASP A 427 -28.68 -7.47 2.39
CA ASP A 427 -28.18 -7.67 1.02
C ASP A 427 -29.25 -8.30 0.11
N ALA A 428 -30.07 -9.21 0.64
CA ALA A 428 -31.21 -9.77 -0.08
C ALA A 428 -32.27 -8.70 -0.39
N ALA A 429 -32.55 -7.79 0.55
CA ALA A 429 -33.49 -6.68 0.34
C ALA A 429 -32.95 -5.68 -0.71
N VAL A 430 -31.66 -5.41 -0.71
CA VAL A 430 -31.00 -4.58 -1.74
C VAL A 430 -31.13 -5.22 -3.12
N LYS A 431 -30.82 -6.51 -3.23
CA LYS A 431 -30.96 -7.24 -4.48
C LYS A 431 -32.40 -7.22 -5.00
N ALA A 432 -33.39 -7.46 -4.13
CA ALA A 432 -34.81 -7.39 -4.48
C ALA A 432 -35.19 -5.96 -4.95
N ASN A 433 -34.66 -4.91 -4.34
CA ASN A 433 -34.91 -3.54 -4.76
C ASN A 433 -34.31 -3.26 -6.16
N MET A 434 -33.11 -3.74 -6.46
CA MET A 434 -32.51 -3.64 -7.78
C MET A 434 -33.38 -4.33 -8.85
N GLU A 435 -33.84 -5.56 -8.57
CA GLU A 435 -34.67 -6.31 -9.49
C GLU A 435 -36.05 -5.65 -9.71
N ALA A 436 -36.64 -5.07 -8.67
CA ALA A 436 -37.95 -4.44 -8.74
C ALA A 436 -37.94 -3.05 -9.38
N THR A 437 -36.88 -2.29 -9.22
CA THR A 437 -36.83 -0.87 -9.64
C THR A 437 -35.91 -0.62 -10.83
N GLY A 438 -35.03 -1.57 -11.19
CA GLY A 438 -33.97 -1.37 -12.18
C GLY A 438 -32.87 -0.38 -11.71
N ALA A 439 -32.85 -0.03 -10.43
CA ALA A 439 -31.89 0.89 -9.85
C ALA A 439 -30.49 0.27 -9.83
N ASP A 440 -29.47 1.12 -9.96
CA ASP A 440 -28.11 0.70 -9.70
C ASP A 440 -27.91 0.35 -8.20
N LYS A 441 -26.84 -0.37 -7.91
CA LYS A 441 -26.58 -0.90 -6.57
C LYS A 441 -26.55 0.19 -5.48
N ILE A 442 -25.95 1.36 -5.75
CA ILE A 442 -25.84 2.47 -4.79
C ILE A 442 -27.22 3.04 -4.47
N THR A 443 -28.03 3.27 -5.49
CA THR A 443 -29.41 3.74 -5.36
C THR A 443 -30.28 2.73 -4.61
N ALA A 444 -30.11 1.43 -4.87
CA ALA A 444 -30.81 0.37 -4.17
C ALA A 444 -30.43 0.29 -2.68
N TYR A 445 -29.16 0.44 -2.33
CA TYR A 445 -28.71 0.54 -0.93
C TYR A 445 -29.35 1.74 -0.22
N ALA A 446 -29.36 2.92 -0.85
CA ALA A 446 -30.00 4.11 -0.31
C ALA A 446 -31.52 3.93 -0.12
N ASN A 447 -32.17 3.30 -1.09
CA ASN A 447 -33.62 3.02 -1.03
C ASN A 447 -33.95 2.09 0.14
N VAL A 448 -33.22 0.98 0.29
CA VAL A 448 -33.43 0.01 1.37
C VAL A 448 -33.10 0.61 2.72
N ALA A 449 -32.00 1.35 2.85
CA ALA A 449 -31.59 2.02 4.09
C ALA A 449 -32.65 3.02 4.61
N ASN A 450 -33.42 3.62 3.72
CA ASN A 450 -34.49 4.55 4.09
C ASN A 450 -35.80 3.86 4.50
N THR A 451 -35.96 2.56 4.30
CA THR A 451 -37.14 1.81 4.76
C THR A 451 -37.05 1.54 6.27
N GLU A 452 -38.21 1.36 6.91
CA GLU A 452 -38.25 1.00 8.34
C GLU A 452 -37.63 -0.37 8.63
N GLU A 453 -37.71 -1.29 7.69
CA GLU A 453 -37.09 -2.62 7.78
C GLU A 453 -35.59 -2.55 7.57
N GLY A 454 -35.12 -1.77 6.59
CA GLY A 454 -33.70 -1.53 6.35
C GLY A 454 -32.99 -0.87 7.54
N LYS A 455 -33.61 0.10 8.18
CA LYS A 455 -33.08 0.73 9.41
C LYS A 455 -32.92 -0.27 10.55
N LYS A 456 -33.90 -1.17 10.74
CA LYS A 456 -33.83 -2.23 11.76
C LYS A 456 -32.70 -3.23 11.46
N LEU A 457 -32.54 -3.61 10.18
CA LEU A 457 -31.46 -4.52 9.76
C LEU A 457 -30.09 -3.88 9.96
N ILE A 458 -29.92 -2.59 9.61
CA ILE A 458 -28.69 -1.85 9.86
C ILE A 458 -28.37 -1.80 11.37
N GLN A 459 -29.35 -1.53 12.23
CA GLN A 459 -29.14 -1.56 13.69
C GLN A 459 -28.77 -2.96 14.21
N ALA A 460 -29.33 -4.02 13.63
CA ALA A 460 -28.99 -5.38 13.98
C ALA A 460 -27.57 -5.76 13.54
N ILE A 461 -27.14 -5.33 12.33
CA ILE A 461 -25.78 -5.51 11.84
C ILE A 461 -24.74 -4.84 12.77
N TYR A 462 -25.05 -3.64 13.28
CA TYR A 462 -24.17 -2.98 14.25
C TYR A 462 -24.09 -3.73 15.58
N LYS A 463 -25.19 -4.33 16.03
CA LYS A 463 -25.22 -5.13 17.27
C LYS A 463 -24.57 -6.50 17.13
N GLU A 464 -24.53 -7.07 15.95
CA GLU A 464 -23.81 -8.33 15.67
C GLU A 464 -22.28 -8.14 15.59
N LYS A 465 -21.81 -6.88 15.48
CA LYS A 465 -20.38 -6.52 15.40
C LYS A 465 -19.78 -6.00 16.71
N GLU A 466 -20.59 -5.80 17.76
CA GLU A 466 -20.16 -5.55 19.14
C GLU A 466 -19.98 -6.86 19.92
#